data_2ade5c95b92269f6cf4d9e69206ed9ae
#
_entry.id   2ade5c95b92269f6cf4d9e69206ed9ae
#
_cell.length_a   1.000
_cell.length_b   1.000
_cell.length_c   1.000
_cell.angle_alpha   90.00
_cell.angle_beta   90.00
_cell.angle_gamma   90.00
#
_symmetry.space_group_name_H-M   'P 1'
#
loop_
_entity.id
_entity.type
_entity.pdbx_description
1 polymer ?
#
loop_
_entity_poly.entity_id
_entity_poly.type
_entity_poly.pdbx_seq_one_letter_code
_entity_poly.pdbx_strand_id
1 'polypeptide(L)'
;MSVYGRVEEVHKENREPLEYQIEQESHHRESSRLPLVKILLWSTLVTGITLGVPLLLDLMSAQEVQDFYAGWALHQTGKIYSDYYGSQGLLYYLLTYVSQGGFFFAIFEWLALVAGGFFLFRSADTLTNQGDQAGQLVTIFYMLVTGLAFGGGYATLLALPFLFAAFSLVAAYLSNPSHDKGFVRIGLALAGGFFFAPLSSLLFIAVVSLGLLVFNLGHRRFAHGFYQFLAVALGFSLVFYPTAYYSAA
;
A
#
# COMPACT_ATOMS: atom_id res chain seq x y z
N MET A 1 57.26 30.62 -8.23
CA MET A 1 56.32 29.77 -7.50
C MET A 1 55.21 29.41 -8.44
N SER A 2 55.16 28.15 -8.85
CA SER A 2 54.36 27.67 -9.98
C SER A 2 52.92 27.42 -9.58
N VAL A 3 51.98 27.99 -10.32
CA VAL A 3 50.51 27.85 -10.16
C VAL A 3 50.08 26.43 -10.54
N TYR A 4 50.93 25.62 -11.15
CA TYR A 4 50.63 24.26 -11.59
C TYR A 4 50.57 23.21 -10.46
N GLY A 5 51.19 23.45 -9.30
CA GLY A 5 51.19 22.49 -8.19
C GLY A 5 49.87 22.44 -7.40
N ARG A 6 48.99 23.44 -7.55
CA ARG A 6 47.76 23.53 -6.79
C ARG A 6 46.53 22.87 -7.45
N VAL A 7 46.62 22.60 -8.74
CA VAL A 7 45.53 21.97 -9.50
C VAL A 7 45.55 20.45 -9.35
N GLU A 8 46.73 19.85 -9.14
CA GLU A 8 46.82 18.39 -8.96
C GLU A 8 46.40 17.91 -7.55
N GLU A 9 46.55 18.74 -6.51
CA GLU A 9 46.11 18.38 -5.16
C GLU A 9 44.60 18.42 -5.03
N VAL A 10 43.87 19.33 -5.69
CA VAL A 10 42.42 19.43 -5.67
C VAL A 10 41.72 18.27 -6.40
N HIS A 11 42.41 17.64 -7.36
CA HIS A 11 41.86 16.49 -8.10
C HIS A 11 42.09 15.14 -7.40
N LYS A 12 42.95 15.07 -6.38
CA LYS A 12 43.17 13.84 -5.59
C LYS A 12 42.22 13.69 -4.44
N GLU A 13 41.66 14.79 -3.92
CA GLU A 13 40.81 14.78 -2.73
C GLU A 13 39.35 14.38 -2.98
N ASN A 14 38.92 14.32 -4.25
CA ASN A 14 37.51 14.01 -4.61
C ASN A 14 37.33 12.65 -5.31
N ARG A 15 38.30 11.77 -5.28
CA ARG A 15 38.08 10.38 -5.69
C ARG A 15 38.02 9.52 -4.42
N GLU A 16 36.86 9.41 -3.80
CA GLU A 16 36.63 8.25 -2.96
C GLU A 16 37.00 6.99 -3.75
N PRO A 17 37.79 6.09 -3.19
CA PRO A 17 38.22 4.89 -3.91
C PRO A 17 36.97 4.18 -4.45
N LEU A 18 37.02 3.80 -5.71
CA LEU A 18 35.92 3.12 -6.41
C LEU A 18 35.42 1.89 -5.59
N GLU A 19 36.36 1.27 -4.85
CA GLU A 19 36.10 0.18 -3.92
C GLU A 19 35.11 0.58 -2.79
N TYR A 20 35.21 1.80 -2.25
CA TYR A 20 34.34 2.27 -1.19
C TYR A 20 32.90 2.51 -1.70
N GLN A 21 32.75 2.97 -2.93
CA GLN A 21 31.44 3.14 -3.56
C GLN A 21 30.82 1.78 -3.89
N ILE A 22 31.61 0.81 -4.37
CA ILE A 22 31.15 -0.55 -4.64
C ILE A 22 30.76 -1.28 -3.35
N GLU A 23 31.50 -1.09 -2.27
CA GLU A 23 31.17 -1.64 -0.96
C GLU A 23 29.88 -1.02 -0.39
N GLN A 24 29.72 0.29 -0.49
CA GLN A 24 28.46 0.94 -0.07
C GLN A 24 27.26 0.50 -0.91
N GLU A 25 27.41 0.37 -2.23
CA GLU A 25 26.35 -0.15 -3.09
C GLU A 25 26.02 -1.62 -2.79
N SER A 26 27.03 -2.45 -2.50
CA SER A 26 26.82 -3.85 -2.15
C SER A 26 26.12 -4.00 -0.79
N HIS A 27 26.53 -3.24 0.23
CA HIS A 27 25.85 -3.18 1.52
C HIS A 27 24.42 -2.65 1.42
N HIS A 28 24.18 -1.68 0.56
CA HIS A 28 22.83 -1.16 0.33
C HIS A 28 21.92 -2.17 -0.40
N ARG A 29 22.49 -2.97 -1.31
CA ARG A 29 21.75 -4.06 -1.98
C ARG A 29 21.49 -5.26 -1.06
N GLU A 30 22.40 -5.60 -0.17
CA GLU A 30 22.17 -6.68 0.82
C GLU A 30 21.16 -6.28 1.88
N SER A 31 21.18 -5.05 2.38
CA SER A 31 20.20 -4.57 3.36
C SER A 31 18.77 -4.54 2.81
N SER A 32 18.61 -4.33 1.49
CA SER A 32 17.29 -4.29 0.87
C SER A 32 16.64 -5.67 0.65
N ARG A 33 17.43 -6.77 0.64
CA ARG A 33 16.90 -8.14 0.44
C ARG A 33 16.40 -8.78 1.74
N LEU A 34 17.04 -8.50 2.84
CA LEU A 34 16.68 -9.04 4.15
C LEU A 34 15.25 -8.68 4.62
N PRO A 35 14.77 -7.43 4.49
CA PRO A 35 13.42 -7.08 4.89
C PRO A 35 12.36 -7.80 4.06
N LEU A 36 12.58 -7.98 2.76
CA LEU A 36 11.61 -8.62 1.87
C LEU A 36 11.41 -10.09 2.21
N VAL A 37 12.48 -10.83 2.53
CA VAL A 37 12.40 -12.22 2.97
C VAL A 37 11.64 -12.32 4.30
N LYS A 38 11.90 -11.43 5.25
CA LYS A 38 11.18 -11.39 6.54
C LYS A 38 9.69 -11.08 6.32
N ILE A 39 9.36 -10.13 5.45
CA ILE A 39 7.97 -9.80 5.10
C ILE A 39 7.26 -11.03 4.53
N LEU A 40 7.89 -11.74 3.59
CA LEU A 40 7.35 -12.95 3.00
C LEU A 40 7.13 -14.06 4.05
N LEU A 41 8.10 -14.30 4.92
CA LEU A 41 7.97 -15.30 5.98
C LEU A 41 6.84 -14.98 6.96
N TRP A 42 6.78 -13.75 7.46
CA TRP A 42 5.74 -13.34 8.39
C TRP A 42 4.35 -13.34 7.75
N SER A 43 4.20 -12.86 6.51
CA SER A 43 2.93 -12.89 5.81
C SER A 43 2.44 -14.31 5.57
N THR A 44 3.35 -15.24 5.20
CA THR A 44 3.01 -16.66 5.01
C THR A 44 2.57 -17.30 6.34
N LEU A 45 3.26 -17.02 7.44
CA LEU A 45 2.90 -17.51 8.74
C LEU A 45 1.53 -17.00 9.19
N VAL A 46 1.30 -15.69 9.06
CA VAL A 46 0.03 -15.06 9.46
C VAL A 46 -1.12 -15.60 8.61
N THR A 47 -1.00 -15.64 7.28
CA THR A 47 -2.04 -16.17 6.40
C THR A 47 -2.29 -17.66 6.66
N GLY A 48 -1.26 -18.45 6.94
CA GLY A 48 -1.39 -19.85 7.30
C GLY A 48 -2.21 -20.06 8.57
N ILE A 49 -2.02 -19.20 9.56
CA ILE A 49 -2.77 -19.28 10.84
C ILE A 49 -4.19 -18.73 10.67
N THR A 50 -4.35 -17.58 10.03
CA THR A 50 -5.64 -16.86 10.00
C THR A 50 -6.64 -17.41 8.98
N LEU A 51 -6.16 -17.98 7.88
CA LEU A 51 -6.98 -18.59 6.84
C LEU A 51 -6.74 -20.09 6.70
N GLY A 52 -5.50 -20.54 6.75
CA GLY A 52 -5.19 -21.95 6.55
C GLY A 52 -5.82 -22.83 7.61
N VAL A 53 -5.72 -22.44 8.89
CA VAL A 53 -6.31 -23.22 10.00
C VAL A 53 -7.84 -23.20 9.96
N PRO A 54 -8.55 -22.06 9.81
CA PRO A 54 -10.00 -22.04 9.64
C PRO A 54 -10.50 -22.85 8.44
N LEU A 55 -9.84 -22.76 7.30
CA LEU A 55 -10.19 -23.55 6.12
C LEU A 55 -10.03 -25.06 6.34
N LEU A 56 -9.00 -25.48 7.05
CA LEU A 56 -8.77 -26.91 7.37
C LEU A 56 -9.76 -27.45 8.39
N LEU A 57 -10.28 -26.59 9.28
CA LEU A 57 -11.18 -26.97 10.36
C LEU A 57 -12.65 -26.64 10.09
N ASP A 58 -12.99 -26.16 8.88
CA ASP A 58 -14.34 -25.65 8.52
C ASP A 58 -14.86 -24.56 9.48
N LEU A 59 -13.95 -23.76 10.03
CA LEU A 59 -14.24 -22.68 10.98
C LEU A 59 -14.32 -21.32 10.26
N MET A 60 -15.22 -21.19 9.28
CA MET A 60 -15.44 -19.92 8.63
C MET A 60 -16.27 -18.98 9.50
N SER A 61 -15.91 -17.70 9.55
CA SER A 61 -16.75 -16.67 10.17
C SER A 61 -18.04 -16.44 9.37
N ALA A 62 -19.09 -15.98 10.03
CA ALA A 62 -20.35 -15.66 9.34
C ALA A 62 -20.16 -14.60 8.24
N GLN A 63 -19.21 -13.68 8.42
CA GLN A 63 -18.88 -12.66 7.42
C GLN A 63 -18.20 -13.28 6.18
N GLU A 64 -17.25 -14.19 6.36
CA GLU A 64 -16.60 -14.89 5.25
C GLU A 64 -17.61 -15.71 4.44
N VAL A 65 -18.49 -16.44 5.12
CA VAL A 65 -19.55 -17.21 4.45
C VAL A 65 -20.46 -16.27 3.65
N GLN A 66 -20.83 -15.12 4.21
CA GLN A 66 -21.67 -14.14 3.53
C GLN A 66 -20.97 -13.55 2.30
N ASP A 67 -19.70 -13.23 2.41
CA ASP A 67 -18.92 -12.65 1.32
C ASP A 67 -18.65 -13.67 0.21
N PHE A 68 -18.38 -14.91 0.55
CA PHE A 68 -18.26 -15.99 -0.45
C PHE A 68 -19.61 -16.31 -1.12
N TYR A 69 -20.70 -16.26 -0.35
CA TYR A 69 -22.03 -16.38 -0.91
C TYR A 69 -22.34 -15.25 -1.90
N ALA A 70 -21.91 -14.04 -1.63
CA ALA A 70 -22.03 -12.92 -2.56
C ALA A 70 -21.30 -13.17 -3.89
N GLY A 71 -20.07 -13.70 -3.82
CA GLY A 71 -19.32 -14.10 -5.01
C GLY A 71 -20.01 -15.22 -5.79
N TRP A 72 -20.57 -16.21 -5.08
CA TRP A 72 -21.34 -17.28 -5.71
C TRP A 72 -22.66 -16.77 -6.32
N ALA A 73 -23.39 -15.91 -5.63
CA ALA A 73 -24.63 -15.30 -6.12
C ALA A 73 -24.39 -14.49 -7.40
N LEU A 74 -23.27 -13.75 -7.47
CA LEU A 74 -22.83 -13.09 -8.70
C LEU A 74 -22.65 -14.04 -9.87
N HIS A 75 -22.18 -15.25 -9.61
CA HIS A 75 -22.01 -16.27 -10.63
C HIS A 75 -23.35 -16.75 -11.21
N GLN A 76 -24.41 -16.74 -10.38
CA GLN A 76 -25.75 -17.17 -10.79
C GLN A 76 -26.54 -16.05 -11.47
N THR A 77 -26.50 -14.83 -10.96
CA THR A 77 -27.37 -13.71 -11.38
C THR A 77 -26.67 -12.71 -12.31
N GLY A 78 -25.35 -12.63 -12.26
CA GLY A 78 -24.55 -11.70 -13.04
C GLY A 78 -24.70 -10.23 -12.69
N LYS A 79 -25.51 -9.88 -11.67
CA LYS A 79 -25.79 -8.50 -11.28
C LYS A 79 -25.39 -8.22 -9.85
N ILE A 80 -24.31 -7.43 -9.69
CA ILE A 80 -23.89 -6.86 -8.40
C ILE A 80 -24.81 -5.67 -8.09
N TYR A 81 -25.16 -5.48 -6.84
CA TYR A 81 -25.96 -4.37 -6.30
C TYR A 81 -27.46 -4.35 -6.67
N SER A 82 -27.94 -5.09 -7.66
CA SER A 82 -29.38 -5.19 -7.90
C SER A 82 -30.02 -6.31 -7.09
N ASP A 83 -29.36 -7.45 -7.01
CA ASP A 83 -29.88 -8.66 -6.37
C ASP A 83 -29.20 -8.95 -5.03
N TYR A 84 -28.06 -8.32 -4.78
CA TYR A 84 -27.30 -8.44 -3.54
C TYR A 84 -26.80 -7.07 -3.04
N TYR A 85 -27.31 -6.64 -1.88
CA TYR A 85 -26.86 -5.41 -1.22
C TYR A 85 -25.66 -5.71 -0.33
N GLY A 86 -24.47 -5.49 -0.85
CA GLY A 86 -23.24 -5.61 -0.09
C GLY A 86 -22.64 -4.25 0.27
N SER A 87 -22.03 -4.16 1.45
CA SER A 87 -21.35 -2.93 1.93
C SER A 87 -19.95 -2.77 1.38
N GLN A 88 -19.43 -3.78 0.67
CA GLN A 88 -18.07 -3.82 0.16
C GLN A 88 -17.96 -3.23 -1.25
N GLY A 89 -16.72 -3.00 -1.70
CA GLY A 89 -16.48 -2.45 -3.01
C GLY A 89 -16.56 -3.48 -4.15
N LEU A 90 -16.73 -2.98 -5.37
CA LEU A 90 -16.89 -3.80 -6.57
C LEU A 90 -15.74 -4.80 -6.79
N LEU A 91 -14.48 -4.35 -6.60
CA LEU A 91 -13.31 -5.24 -6.78
C LEU A 91 -13.30 -6.39 -5.79
N TYR A 92 -13.81 -6.19 -4.57
CA TYR A 92 -13.93 -7.25 -3.60
C TYR A 92 -14.89 -8.35 -4.09
N TYR A 93 -16.07 -7.98 -4.58
CA TYR A 93 -17.03 -8.95 -5.12
C TYR A 93 -16.55 -9.64 -6.39
N LEU A 94 -15.85 -8.92 -7.27
CA LEU A 94 -15.20 -9.53 -8.43
C LEU A 94 -14.12 -10.54 -8.01
N LEU A 95 -13.39 -10.24 -6.95
CA LEU A 95 -12.37 -11.14 -6.44
C LEU A 95 -13.00 -12.42 -5.82
N THR A 96 -14.05 -12.26 -5.02
CA THR A 96 -14.79 -13.41 -4.45
C THR A 96 -15.44 -14.24 -5.56
N TYR A 97 -15.93 -13.60 -6.63
CA TYR A 97 -16.43 -14.29 -7.82
C TYR A 97 -15.35 -15.14 -8.52
N VAL A 98 -14.17 -14.55 -8.78
CA VAL A 98 -13.07 -15.23 -9.48
C VAL A 98 -12.48 -16.34 -8.61
N SER A 99 -12.31 -16.11 -7.33
CA SER A 99 -11.71 -17.07 -6.40
C SER A 99 -12.66 -18.18 -5.99
N GLN A 100 -13.97 -17.98 -6.14
CA GLN A 100 -15.02 -18.89 -5.66
C GLN A 100 -14.85 -19.28 -4.17
N GLY A 101 -14.16 -18.42 -3.42
CA GLY A 101 -13.80 -18.67 -2.03
C GLY A 101 -12.61 -19.63 -1.83
N GLY A 102 -12.35 -19.97 -0.59
CA GLY A 102 -11.37 -21.00 -0.25
C GLY A 102 -9.92 -20.62 -0.49
N PHE A 103 -9.13 -21.58 -0.97
CA PHE A 103 -7.67 -21.46 -1.08
C PHE A 103 -7.21 -20.31 -2.00
N PHE A 104 -7.92 -20.08 -3.10
CA PHE A 104 -7.55 -18.98 -4.01
C PHE A 104 -7.72 -17.61 -3.35
N PHE A 105 -8.72 -17.44 -2.50
CA PHE A 105 -8.90 -16.21 -1.75
C PHE A 105 -7.75 -15.97 -0.77
N ALA A 106 -7.26 -17.02 -0.10
CA ALA A 106 -6.10 -16.96 0.77
C ALA A 106 -4.83 -16.46 0.06
N ILE A 107 -4.64 -16.79 -1.23
CA ILE A 107 -3.52 -16.28 -2.02
C ILE A 107 -3.61 -14.75 -2.17
N PHE A 108 -4.81 -14.22 -2.44
CA PHE A 108 -4.99 -12.77 -2.57
C PHE A 108 -4.78 -12.04 -1.25
N GLU A 109 -5.21 -12.60 -0.13
CA GLU A 109 -4.93 -12.03 1.19
C GLU A 109 -3.44 -12.07 1.53
N TRP A 110 -2.76 -13.17 1.23
CA TRP A 110 -1.32 -13.26 1.38
C TRP A 110 -0.59 -12.19 0.56
N LEU A 111 -0.99 -12.01 -0.71
CA LEU A 111 -0.44 -10.96 -1.57
C LEU A 111 -0.72 -9.56 -0.99
N ALA A 112 -1.90 -9.34 -0.43
CA ALA A 112 -2.26 -8.08 0.21
C ALA A 112 -1.40 -7.81 1.45
N LEU A 113 -1.15 -8.80 2.29
CA LEU A 113 -0.26 -8.68 3.45
C LEU A 113 1.17 -8.38 3.04
N VAL A 114 1.69 -9.06 2.01
CA VAL A 114 3.05 -8.82 1.48
C VAL A 114 3.16 -7.39 0.94
N ALA A 115 2.24 -6.99 0.07
CA ALA A 115 2.28 -5.67 -0.55
C ALA A 115 2.05 -4.55 0.47
N GLY A 116 1.09 -4.73 1.38
CA GLY A 116 0.83 -3.77 2.46
C GLY A 116 2.03 -3.63 3.39
N GLY A 117 2.64 -4.74 3.79
CA GLY A 117 3.86 -4.76 4.60
C GLY A 117 5.03 -4.06 3.93
N PHE A 118 5.23 -4.29 2.63
CA PHE A 118 6.27 -3.64 1.84
C PHE A 118 6.10 -2.11 1.79
N PHE A 119 4.90 -1.62 1.47
CA PHE A 119 4.65 -0.18 1.41
C PHE A 119 4.74 0.48 2.78
N LEU A 120 4.28 -0.20 3.82
CA LEU A 120 4.37 0.30 5.19
C LEU A 120 5.82 0.36 5.68
N PHE A 121 6.61 -0.69 5.40
CA PHE A 121 8.05 -0.70 5.64
C PHE A 121 8.73 0.52 5.00
N ARG A 122 8.47 0.71 3.70
CA ARG A 122 9.04 1.83 2.94
C ARG A 122 8.64 3.19 3.51
N SER A 123 7.39 3.33 3.95
CA SER A 123 6.90 4.57 4.56
C SER A 123 7.61 4.88 5.87
N ALA A 124 7.77 3.86 6.73
CA ALA A 124 8.44 4.01 8.01
C ALA A 124 9.92 4.34 7.85
N ASP A 125 10.61 3.66 6.94
CA ASP A 125 12.01 3.94 6.61
C ASP A 125 12.19 5.39 6.12
N THR A 126 11.33 5.84 5.20
CA THR A 126 11.36 7.20 4.65
C THR A 126 11.11 8.28 5.70
N LEU A 127 10.20 8.05 6.65
CA LEU A 127 9.81 9.05 7.65
C LEU A 127 10.76 9.11 8.84
N THR A 128 11.32 7.96 9.25
CA THR A 128 12.13 7.90 10.48
C THR A 128 13.60 8.11 10.24
N ASN A 129 14.07 7.85 9.02
CA ASN A 129 15.49 7.88 8.66
C ASN A 129 16.37 7.02 9.63
N GLN A 130 15.74 6.06 10.33
CA GLN A 130 16.37 5.20 11.34
C GLN A 130 16.79 3.84 10.79
N GLY A 131 16.74 3.70 9.44
CA GLY A 131 17.06 2.45 8.76
C GLY A 131 16.02 1.34 9.00
N ASP A 132 16.43 0.12 8.70
CA ASP A 132 15.55 -1.06 8.62
C ASP A 132 14.78 -1.40 9.90
N GLN A 133 15.23 -0.98 11.09
CA GLN A 133 14.63 -1.41 12.36
C GLN A 133 13.21 -0.90 12.57
N ALA A 134 12.98 0.40 12.36
CA ALA A 134 11.65 0.98 12.50
C ALA A 134 10.67 0.40 11.48
N GLY A 135 11.10 0.23 10.23
CA GLY A 135 10.32 -0.39 9.18
C GLY A 135 9.93 -1.84 9.51
N GLN A 136 10.88 -2.62 10.04
CA GLN A 136 10.62 -4.01 10.44
C GLN A 136 9.60 -4.10 11.59
N LEU A 137 9.76 -3.30 12.64
CA LEU A 137 8.85 -3.30 13.79
C LEU A 137 7.43 -2.93 13.38
N VAL A 138 7.26 -1.87 12.60
CA VAL A 138 5.95 -1.43 12.13
C VAL A 138 5.30 -2.48 11.23
N THR A 139 6.08 -3.13 10.37
CA THR A 139 5.58 -4.19 9.47
C THR A 139 5.15 -5.44 10.23
N ILE A 140 5.94 -5.89 11.21
CA ILE A 140 5.58 -7.04 12.06
C ILE A 140 4.31 -6.71 12.86
N PHE A 141 4.24 -5.53 13.46
CA PHE A 141 3.07 -5.08 14.19
C PHE A 141 1.82 -5.04 13.29
N TYR A 142 1.94 -4.50 12.09
CA TYR A 142 0.88 -4.51 11.09
C TYR A 142 0.38 -5.93 10.81
N MET A 143 1.27 -6.86 10.53
CA MET A 143 0.90 -8.24 10.21
C MET A 143 0.23 -8.95 11.37
N LEU A 144 0.73 -8.75 12.59
CA LEU A 144 0.12 -9.32 13.78
C LEU A 144 -1.27 -8.73 14.06
N VAL A 145 -1.40 -7.41 13.98
CA VAL A 145 -2.68 -6.75 14.25
C VAL A 145 -3.71 -7.10 13.18
N THR A 146 -3.36 -7.06 11.90
CA THR A 146 -4.29 -7.41 10.83
C THR A 146 -4.67 -8.89 10.87
N GLY A 147 -3.71 -9.78 11.09
CA GLY A 147 -4.00 -11.21 11.20
C GLY A 147 -4.89 -11.55 12.40
N LEU A 148 -4.59 -10.99 13.58
CA LEU A 148 -5.34 -11.28 14.81
C LEU A 148 -6.69 -10.54 14.88
N ALA A 149 -6.76 -9.29 14.39
CA ALA A 149 -7.96 -8.47 14.51
C ALA A 149 -9.00 -8.77 13.42
N PHE A 150 -8.55 -9.11 12.22
CA PHE A 150 -9.44 -9.28 11.08
C PHE A 150 -9.68 -10.74 10.70
N GLY A 151 -8.86 -11.68 11.13
CA GLY A 151 -9.13 -13.11 11.03
C GLY A 151 -9.29 -13.69 9.62
N GLY A 152 -9.03 -12.92 8.59
CA GLY A 152 -9.23 -13.33 7.19
C GLY A 152 -10.58 -12.91 6.61
N GLY A 153 -10.70 -12.86 5.28
CA GLY A 153 -11.95 -12.62 4.54
C GLY A 153 -12.39 -11.15 4.45
N TYR A 154 -11.66 -10.21 5.00
CA TYR A 154 -12.11 -8.82 5.04
C TYR A 154 -11.66 -7.98 3.84
N ALA A 155 -12.62 -7.30 3.20
CA ALA A 155 -12.36 -6.36 2.13
C ALA A 155 -11.36 -5.24 2.52
N THR A 156 -11.35 -4.84 3.78
CA THR A 156 -10.40 -3.87 4.32
C THR A 156 -8.96 -4.35 4.20
N LEU A 157 -8.68 -5.64 4.43
CA LEU A 157 -7.34 -6.20 4.29
C LEU A 157 -6.83 -6.05 2.85
N LEU A 158 -7.69 -6.30 1.86
CA LEU A 158 -7.37 -6.16 0.45
C LEU A 158 -7.22 -4.69 0.01
N ALA A 159 -7.85 -3.75 0.71
CA ALA A 159 -7.68 -2.31 0.48
C ALA A 159 -6.35 -1.77 1.02
N LEU A 160 -5.81 -2.32 2.12
CA LEU A 160 -4.63 -1.80 2.81
C LEU A 160 -3.39 -1.62 1.93
N PRO A 161 -3.03 -2.52 1.00
CA PRO A 161 -1.89 -2.31 0.10
C PRO A 161 -1.98 -1.01 -0.70
N PHE A 162 -3.17 -0.71 -1.19
CA PHE A 162 -3.42 0.51 -1.97
C PHE A 162 -3.35 1.76 -1.10
N LEU A 163 -3.91 1.70 0.10
CA LEU A 163 -3.87 2.79 1.06
C LEU A 163 -2.43 3.05 1.54
N PHE A 164 -1.67 2.00 1.82
CA PHE A 164 -0.26 2.14 2.21
C PHE A 164 0.65 2.54 1.05
N ALA A 165 0.32 2.16 -0.19
CA ALA A 165 0.99 2.69 -1.37
C ALA A 165 0.78 4.21 -1.48
N ALA A 166 -0.45 4.69 -1.31
CA ALA A 166 -0.75 6.12 -1.26
C ALA A 166 0.02 6.81 -0.12
N PHE A 167 0.02 6.22 1.09
CA PHE A 167 0.75 6.75 2.25
C PHE A 167 2.27 6.80 2.01
N SER A 168 2.84 5.78 1.37
CA SER A 168 4.26 5.75 1.01
C SER A 168 4.66 6.91 0.08
N LEU A 169 3.80 7.26 -0.87
CA LEU A 169 4.02 8.41 -1.75
C LEU A 169 3.89 9.74 -0.99
N VAL A 170 2.94 9.85 -0.07
CA VAL A 170 2.80 11.01 0.82
C VAL A 170 4.02 11.14 1.72
N ALA A 171 4.49 10.05 2.33
CA ALA A 171 5.69 10.03 3.17
C ALA A 171 6.92 10.53 2.40
N ALA A 172 7.09 10.07 1.15
CA ALA A 172 8.17 10.52 0.29
C ALA A 172 8.10 12.02 -0.01
N TYR A 173 6.89 12.57 -0.23
CA TYR A 173 6.69 14.00 -0.40
C TYR A 173 6.99 14.80 0.89
N LEU A 174 6.52 14.32 2.04
CA LEU A 174 6.77 14.99 3.33
C LEU A 174 8.26 15.07 3.66
N SER A 175 9.01 14.01 3.33
CA SER A 175 10.46 13.96 3.54
C SER A 175 11.24 14.82 2.54
N ASN A 176 10.75 14.91 1.29
CA ASN A 176 11.38 15.74 0.25
C ASN A 176 10.31 16.42 -0.62
N PRO A 177 9.90 17.68 -0.27
CA PRO A 177 8.85 18.41 -0.99
C PRO A 177 9.17 18.78 -2.45
N SER A 178 10.38 18.51 -2.93
CA SER A 178 10.73 18.65 -4.35
C SER A 178 10.20 17.49 -5.22
N HIS A 179 9.79 16.38 -4.62
CA HIS A 179 9.20 15.22 -5.29
C HIS A 179 7.72 15.39 -5.59
N ASP A 180 7.38 16.37 -6.39
CA ASP A 180 6.00 16.81 -6.67
C ASP A 180 5.25 15.94 -7.72
N LYS A 181 5.90 14.93 -8.29
CA LYS A 181 5.38 14.19 -9.46
C LYS A 181 4.48 12.98 -9.12
N GLY A 182 4.13 12.77 -7.84
CA GLY A 182 3.44 11.55 -7.39
C GLY A 182 1.95 11.66 -7.11
N PHE A 183 1.35 12.85 -7.13
CA PHE A 183 -0.01 13.06 -6.60
C PHE A 183 -1.12 12.36 -7.39
N VAL A 184 -1.00 12.25 -8.72
CA VAL A 184 -1.93 11.44 -9.52
C VAL A 184 -1.88 9.97 -9.12
N ARG A 185 -0.67 9.43 -8.83
CA ARG A 185 -0.50 8.04 -8.37
C ARG A 185 -1.12 7.82 -6.98
N ILE A 186 -1.06 8.82 -6.10
CA ILE A 186 -1.77 8.79 -4.82
C ILE A 186 -3.27 8.62 -5.06
N GLY A 187 -3.85 9.42 -5.95
CA GLY A 187 -5.26 9.31 -6.33
C GLY A 187 -5.63 7.95 -6.90
N LEU A 188 -4.82 7.40 -7.81
CA LEU A 188 -5.01 6.05 -8.37
C LEU A 188 -4.99 4.97 -7.27
N ALA A 189 -4.03 5.05 -6.35
CA ALA A 189 -3.94 4.11 -5.25
C ALA A 189 -5.15 4.21 -4.29
N LEU A 190 -5.57 5.43 -3.94
CA LEU A 190 -6.76 5.64 -3.11
C LEU A 190 -8.04 5.10 -3.77
N ALA A 191 -8.18 5.26 -5.09
CA ALA A 191 -9.29 4.69 -5.83
C ALA A 191 -9.27 3.15 -5.80
N GLY A 192 -8.09 2.52 -5.95
CA GLY A 192 -7.94 1.08 -5.80
C GLY A 192 -8.43 0.60 -4.44
N GLY A 193 -8.01 1.23 -3.35
CA GLY A 193 -8.49 0.93 -2.01
C GLY A 193 -10.01 1.12 -1.85
N PHE A 194 -10.56 2.19 -2.41
CA PHE A 194 -12.00 2.48 -2.36
C PHE A 194 -12.84 1.38 -3.00
N PHE A 195 -12.39 0.81 -4.11
CA PHE A 195 -13.13 -0.27 -4.78
C PHE A 195 -13.05 -1.61 -4.06
N PHE A 196 -12.17 -1.78 -3.08
CA PHE A 196 -12.20 -2.93 -2.17
C PHE A 196 -13.05 -2.64 -0.93
N ALA A 197 -12.76 -1.57 -0.20
CA ALA A 197 -13.40 -1.20 1.06
C ALA A 197 -13.73 0.30 1.10
N PRO A 198 -14.90 0.71 0.61
CA PRO A 198 -15.26 2.12 0.45
C PRO A 198 -15.17 2.93 1.74
N LEU A 199 -15.76 2.42 2.83
CA LEU A 199 -15.84 3.15 4.11
C LEU A 199 -14.46 3.37 4.72
N SER A 200 -13.64 2.32 4.80
CA SER A 200 -12.28 2.41 5.35
C SER A 200 -11.40 3.33 4.50
N SER A 201 -11.56 3.28 3.18
CA SER A 201 -10.81 4.12 2.26
C SER A 201 -11.22 5.59 2.34
N LEU A 202 -12.50 5.91 2.52
CA LEU A 202 -12.96 7.29 2.72
C LEU A 202 -12.37 7.90 3.99
N LEU A 203 -12.32 7.16 5.09
CA LEU A 203 -11.66 7.61 6.31
C LEU A 203 -10.18 7.89 6.08
N PHE A 204 -9.49 7.00 5.37
CA PHE A 204 -8.08 7.16 5.06
C PHE A 204 -7.83 8.36 4.12
N ILE A 205 -8.67 8.54 3.09
CA ILE A 205 -8.63 9.70 2.18
C ILE A 205 -8.78 11.00 2.97
N ALA A 206 -9.73 11.04 3.91
CA ALA A 206 -9.94 12.22 4.77
C ALA A 206 -8.68 12.53 5.60
N VAL A 207 -8.08 11.53 6.24
CA VAL A 207 -6.85 11.70 7.05
C VAL A 207 -5.67 12.17 6.20
N VAL A 208 -5.44 11.56 5.04
CA VAL A 208 -4.36 11.94 4.12
C VAL A 208 -4.57 13.36 3.59
N SER A 209 -5.79 13.69 3.17
CA SER A 209 -6.12 15.02 2.65
C SER A 209 -5.95 16.11 3.70
N LEU A 210 -6.40 15.84 4.94
CA LEU A 210 -6.22 16.76 6.06
C LEU A 210 -4.74 16.94 6.41
N GLY A 211 -3.97 15.85 6.44
CA GLY A 211 -2.53 15.90 6.70
C GLY A 211 -1.78 16.73 5.66
N LEU A 212 -2.06 16.53 4.37
CA LEU A 212 -1.49 17.33 3.29
C LEU A 212 -1.89 18.81 3.39
N LEU A 213 -3.15 19.08 3.73
CA LEU A 213 -3.64 20.45 3.91
C LEU A 213 -2.88 21.16 5.05
N VAL A 214 -2.80 20.53 6.23
CA VAL A 214 -2.09 21.07 7.39
C VAL A 214 -0.62 21.30 7.08
N PHE A 215 0.05 20.37 6.41
CA PHE A 215 1.43 20.50 5.99
C PHE A 215 1.65 21.70 5.07
N ASN A 216 0.82 21.86 4.03
CA ASN A 216 0.93 22.97 3.08
C ASN A 216 0.58 24.34 3.71
N LEU A 217 -0.40 24.38 4.61
CA LEU A 217 -0.72 25.59 5.37
C LEU A 217 0.44 26.02 6.26
N GLY A 218 1.08 25.09 6.97
CA GLY A 218 2.24 25.34 7.80
C GLY A 218 3.42 25.93 7.03
N HIS A 219 3.58 25.54 5.75
CA HIS A 219 4.62 26.05 4.86
C HIS A 219 4.18 27.23 3.99
N ARG A 220 3.00 27.81 4.21
CA ARG A 220 2.42 28.93 3.43
C ARG A 220 2.33 28.65 1.92
N ARG A 221 2.15 27.38 1.52
CA ARG A 221 2.08 26.93 0.13
C ARG A 221 0.65 26.60 -0.30
N PHE A 222 -0.31 27.46 -0.01
CA PHE A 222 -1.73 27.19 -0.24
C PHE A 222 -2.06 26.86 -1.71
N ALA A 223 -1.59 27.66 -2.67
CA ALA A 223 -1.83 27.41 -4.08
C ALA A 223 -1.29 26.06 -4.54
N HIS A 224 -0.10 25.68 -4.05
CA HIS A 224 0.52 24.40 -4.33
C HIS A 224 -0.29 23.23 -3.75
N GLY A 225 -0.78 23.34 -2.51
CA GLY A 225 -1.67 22.35 -1.91
C GLY A 225 -2.97 22.15 -2.70
N PHE A 226 -3.51 23.22 -3.27
CA PHE A 226 -4.68 23.12 -4.14
C PHE A 226 -4.41 22.34 -5.43
N TYR A 227 -3.28 22.58 -6.10
CA TYR A 227 -2.88 21.79 -7.27
C TYR A 227 -2.65 20.32 -6.94
N GLN A 228 -2.08 20.01 -5.78
CA GLN A 228 -1.89 18.65 -5.30
C GLN A 228 -3.23 17.95 -5.08
N PHE A 229 -4.17 18.63 -4.43
CA PHE A 229 -5.53 18.12 -4.26
C PHE A 229 -6.20 17.82 -5.59
N LEU A 230 -6.12 18.72 -6.57
CA LEU A 230 -6.65 18.50 -7.91
C LEU A 230 -5.99 17.30 -8.61
N ALA A 231 -4.68 17.12 -8.45
CA ALA A 231 -3.96 15.98 -9.03
C ALA A 231 -4.39 14.65 -8.38
N VAL A 232 -4.60 14.62 -7.06
CA VAL A 232 -5.15 13.45 -6.36
C VAL A 232 -6.58 13.16 -6.83
N ALA A 233 -7.43 14.19 -6.90
CA ALA A 233 -8.81 14.06 -7.38
C ALA A 233 -8.87 13.56 -8.84
N LEU A 234 -7.98 14.04 -9.71
CA LEU A 234 -7.85 13.56 -11.08
C LEU A 234 -7.48 12.08 -11.11
N GLY A 235 -6.46 11.67 -10.36
CA GLY A 235 -6.03 10.28 -10.27
C GLY A 235 -7.14 9.36 -9.76
N PHE A 236 -7.87 9.78 -8.74
CA PHE A 236 -9.03 9.06 -8.22
C PHE A 236 -10.14 8.93 -9.28
N SER A 237 -10.47 10.02 -9.96
CA SER A 237 -11.53 10.08 -10.97
C SER A 237 -11.24 9.20 -12.18
N LEU A 238 -9.97 9.07 -12.59
CA LEU A 238 -9.57 8.21 -13.72
C LEU A 238 -9.96 6.74 -13.53
N VAL A 239 -10.01 6.26 -12.28
CA VAL A 239 -10.45 4.89 -11.96
C VAL A 239 -11.93 4.86 -11.61
N PHE A 240 -12.41 5.87 -10.87
CA PHE A 240 -13.78 5.91 -10.37
C PHE A 240 -14.81 5.99 -11.50
N TYR A 241 -14.65 6.91 -12.46
CA TYR A 241 -15.65 7.11 -13.52
C TYR A 241 -15.86 5.89 -14.41
N PRO A 242 -14.85 5.23 -14.97
CA PRO A 242 -15.05 4.05 -15.78
C PRO A 242 -15.75 2.94 -14.98
N THR A 243 -15.33 2.72 -13.73
CA THR A 243 -15.87 1.65 -12.89
C THR A 243 -17.32 1.93 -12.49
N ALA A 244 -17.64 3.19 -12.10
CA ALA A 244 -19.00 3.59 -11.78
C ALA A 244 -19.93 3.52 -13.01
N TYR A 245 -19.43 3.88 -14.19
CA TYR A 245 -20.19 3.79 -15.43
C TYR A 245 -20.57 2.34 -15.77
N TYR A 246 -19.59 1.41 -15.69
CA TYR A 246 -19.83 -0.01 -15.96
C TYR A 246 -20.68 -0.70 -14.88
N SER A 247 -20.69 -0.20 -13.65
CA SER A 247 -21.54 -0.74 -12.58
C SER A 247 -22.98 -0.27 -12.67
N ALA A 248 -23.24 0.83 -13.39
CA ALA A 248 -24.58 1.41 -13.56
C ALA A 248 -25.28 0.94 -14.84
N ALA A 249 -24.55 0.36 -15.80
CA ALA A 249 -25.06 -0.18 -17.06
C ALA A 249 -25.46 -1.66 -16.94
#